data_a5b581417df59b33f50d8259022dfc9c
#
_entry.id   a5b581417df59b33f50d8259022dfc9c
#
_cell.length_a   1.000
_cell.length_b   1.000
_cell.length_c   1.000
_cell.angle_alpha   90.00
_cell.angle_beta   90.00
_cell.angle_gamma   90.00
#
_symmetry.space_group_name_H-M   'P 1'
#
loop_
_entity.id
_entity.type
_entity.pdbx_description
1 polymer ?
#
loop_
_entity_poly.entity_id
_entity_poly.type
_entity_poly.pdbx_seq_one_letter_code
_entity_poly.pdbx_strand_id
1 'polypeptide(L)'
;MRQRFKLQDYSIEIDYGVHVIERLYTRFSNQDTAYLDYVIETVFTNEKVSDYLINDVRIGDDVVVIDEDSGVSLAVNIGLDCFYVKTVFNAYEGNLLIGDMQTVLRYAREIGLRIEQFQRRRSEVYA
;
A
#
# COMPACT_ATOMS: atom_id res chain seq x y z
N MET A 1 -4.33 5.08 -13.66
CA MET A 1 -5.78 5.16 -13.43
C MET A 1 -6.05 5.70 -12.06
N ARG A 2 -7.19 6.32 -11.89
CA ARG A 2 -7.50 7.04 -10.64
C ARG A 2 -8.80 6.55 -10.05
N GLN A 3 -8.79 6.38 -8.74
CA GLN A 3 -10.00 6.16 -7.97
C GLN A 3 -10.08 7.23 -6.90
N ARG A 4 -11.26 7.73 -6.65
CA ARG A 4 -11.48 8.75 -5.62
C ARG A 4 -12.35 8.17 -4.52
N PHE A 5 -11.85 8.26 -3.30
CA PHE A 5 -12.57 7.79 -2.12
C PHE A 5 -12.73 8.92 -1.13
N LYS A 6 -13.84 8.88 -0.42
CA LYS A 6 -14.00 9.74 0.75
C LYS A 6 -13.56 8.95 1.96
N LEU A 7 -12.40 9.31 2.50
CA LEU A 7 -11.82 8.68 3.68
C LEU A 7 -11.93 9.66 4.84
N GLN A 8 -12.76 9.34 5.81
CA GLN A 8 -13.14 10.26 6.88
C GLN A 8 -13.75 11.55 6.27
N ASP A 9 -13.21 12.72 6.59
CA ASP A 9 -13.66 14.00 6.04
C ASP A 9 -12.85 14.43 4.82
N TYR A 10 -11.97 13.55 4.32
CA TYR A 10 -11.08 13.87 3.21
C TYR A 10 -11.50 13.15 1.95
N SER A 11 -11.37 13.85 0.83
CA SER A 11 -11.49 13.24 -0.49
C SER A 11 -10.07 12.92 -0.97
N ILE A 12 -9.75 11.64 -1.06
CA ILE A 12 -8.41 11.17 -1.41
C ILE A 12 -8.47 10.45 -2.75
N GLU A 13 -7.60 10.83 -3.67
CA GLU A 13 -7.39 10.07 -4.90
C GLU A 13 -6.37 8.98 -4.65
N ILE A 14 -6.61 7.82 -5.24
CA ILE A 14 -5.63 6.75 -5.27
C ILE A 14 -5.30 6.49 -6.73
N ASP A 15 -4.05 6.73 -7.08
CA ASP A 15 -3.61 6.68 -8.46
C ASP A 15 -2.50 5.64 -8.63
N TYR A 16 -2.38 5.09 -9.83
CA TYR A 16 -1.27 4.22 -10.20
C TYR A 16 -0.99 4.34 -11.69
N GLY A 17 0.26 4.12 -12.06
CA GLY A 17 0.70 4.26 -13.44
C GLY A 17 0.83 2.93 -14.18
N VAL A 18 1.37 3.02 -15.38
CA VAL A 18 1.56 1.87 -16.28
C VAL A 18 2.44 0.79 -15.67
N HIS A 19 3.45 1.17 -14.91
CA HIS A 19 4.35 0.20 -14.26
C HIS A 19 3.62 -0.74 -13.31
N VAL A 20 2.62 -0.23 -12.61
CA VAL A 20 1.81 -1.05 -11.70
C VAL A 20 1.06 -2.11 -12.49
N ILE A 21 0.49 -1.72 -13.63
CA ILE A 21 -0.22 -2.64 -14.52
C ILE A 21 0.73 -3.73 -15.03
N GLU A 22 1.92 -3.35 -15.48
CA GLU A 22 2.92 -4.31 -15.94
C GLU A 22 3.33 -5.28 -14.84
N ARG A 23 3.56 -4.78 -13.63
CA ARG A 23 3.92 -5.63 -12.48
C ARG A 23 2.79 -6.55 -12.08
N LEU A 24 1.55 -6.08 -12.20
CA LEU A 24 0.39 -6.91 -11.92
C LEU A 24 0.38 -8.13 -12.84
N TYR A 25 0.57 -7.93 -14.14
CA TYR A 25 0.58 -9.03 -15.10
C TYR A 25 1.77 -9.98 -14.92
N THR A 26 2.92 -9.46 -14.53
CA THR A 26 4.11 -10.31 -14.37
C THR A 26 4.15 -11.05 -13.04
N ARG A 27 3.58 -10.47 -11.99
CA ARG A 27 3.67 -11.01 -10.63
C ARG A 27 2.41 -11.75 -10.18
N PHE A 28 1.30 -11.51 -10.85
CA PHE A 28 0.02 -12.15 -10.53
C PHE A 28 -0.56 -12.73 -11.81
N SER A 29 -0.45 -14.03 -11.98
CA SER A 29 -0.96 -14.70 -13.18
C SER A 29 -2.45 -14.44 -13.35
N ASN A 30 -2.84 -14.03 -14.56
CA ASN A 30 -4.24 -13.87 -14.97
C ASN A 30 -5.02 -12.79 -14.21
N GLN A 31 -4.33 -11.88 -13.53
CA GLN A 31 -5.01 -10.76 -12.87
C GLN A 31 -5.03 -9.53 -13.77
N ASP A 32 -6.11 -8.79 -13.74
CA ASP A 32 -6.29 -7.59 -14.55
C ASP A 32 -6.47 -6.34 -13.67
N THR A 33 -6.66 -5.20 -14.33
CA THR A 33 -6.82 -3.94 -13.62
C THR A 33 -8.09 -3.88 -12.78
N ALA A 34 -9.14 -4.60 -13.17
CA ALA A 34 -10.37 -4.67 -12.39
C ALA A 34 -10.12 -5.34 -11.04
N TYR A 35 -9.28 -6.36 -11.02
CA TYR A 35 -8.88 -7.02 -9.77
C TYR A 35 -8.06 -6.07 -8.91
N LEU A 36 -7.10 -5.37 -9.49
CA LEU A 36 -6.29 -4.39 -8.75
C LEU A 36 -7.18 -3.29 -8.17
N ASP A 37 -8.10 -2.77 -8.96
CA ASP A 37 -9.04 -1.74 -8.51
C ASP A 37 -9.90 -2.23 -7.34
N TYR A 38 -10.32 -3.48 -7.40
CA TYR A 38 -11.08 -4.11 -6.31
C TYR A 38 -10.24 -4.20 -5.03
N VAL A 39 -8.98 -4.61 -5.14
CA VAL A 39 -8.08 -4.71 -3.97
C VAL A 39 -7.84 -3.31 -3.39
N ILE A 40 -7.55 -2.34 -4.23
CA ILE A 40 -7.36 -0.95 -3.80
C ILE A 40 -8.59 -0.45 -3.04
N GLU A 41 -9.77 -0.64 -3.61
CA GLU A 41 -11.00 -0.22 -2.95
C GLU A 41 -11.17 -0.92 -1.60
N THR A 42 -10.99 -2.23 -1.56
CA THR A 42 -11.17 -3.00 -0.33
C THR A 42 -10.22 -2.55 0.78
N VAL A 43 -8.96 -2.35 0.43
CA VAL A 43 -7.93 -2.00 1.42
C VAL A 43 -8.08 -0.57 1.89
N PHE A 44 -8.19 0.38 0.97
CA PHE A 44 -8.16 1.79 1.33
C PHE A 44 -9.47 2.31 1.90
N THR A 45 -10.59 1.64 1.65
CA THR A 45 -11.87 1.99 2.29
C THR A 45 -12.04 1.33 3.65
N ASN A 46 -11.13 0.42 4.03
CA ASN A 46 -11.14 -0.11 5.39
C ASN A 46 -10.85 1.02 6.37
N GLU A 47 -11.70 1.16 7.35
CA GLU A 47 -11.64 2.28 8.29
C GLU A 47 -10.33 2.34 9.05
N LYS A 48 -9.82 1.20 9.51
CA LYS A 48 -8.57 1.16 10.26
C LYS A 48 -7.37 1.51 9.40
N VAL A 49 -7.33 1.04 8.16
CA VAL A 49 -6.26 1.35 7.23
C VAL A 49 -6.28 2.83 6.87
N SER A 50 -7.44 3.35 6.49
CA SER A 50 -7.56 4.76 6.11
C SER A 50 -7.25 5.69 7.28
N ASP A 51 -7.71 5.35 8.47
CA ASP A 51 -7.45 6.13 9.67
C ASP A 51 -5.94 6.25 9.95
N TYR A 52 -5.22 5.14 9.85
CA TYR A 52 -3.78 5.14 10.06
C TYR A 52 -3.06 5.97 8.99
N LEU A 53 -3.42 5.79 7.72
CA LEU A 53 -2.77 6.49 6.61
C LEU A 53 -3.00 8.00 6.68
N ILE A 54 -4.14 8.43 7.14
CA ILE A 54 -4.47 9.86 7.24
C ILE A 54 -3.82 10.50 8.48
N ASN A 55 -3.86 9.82 9.62
CA ASN A 55 -3.52 10.44 10.89
C ASN A 55 -2.10 10.14 11.36
N ASP A 56 -1.52 9.02 10.97
CA ASP A 56 -0.25 8.55 11.56
C ASP A 56 0.91 8.47 10.57
N VAL A 57 0.68 8.72 9.31
CA VAL A 57 1.72 8.72 8.27
C VAL A 57 1.96 10.15 7.80
N ARG A 58 3.22 10.51 7.63
CA ARG A 58 3.58 11.84 7.14
C ARG A 58 3.42 11.91 5.63
N ILE A 59 3.02 13.08 5.16
CA ILE A 59 3.00 13.37 3.73
C ILE A 59 4.44 13.25 3.19
N GLY A 60 4.58 12.51 2.11
CA GLY A 60 5.87 12.21 1.49
C GLY A 60 6.45 10.86 1.86
N ASP A 61 5.94 10.23 2.91
CA ASP A 61 6.42 8.90 3.31
C ASP A 61 5.93 7.81 2.36
N ASP A 62 6.75 6.77 2.27
CA ASP A 62 6.38 5.54 1.57
C ASP A 62 5.94 4.50 2.59
N VAL A 63 4.86 3.81 2.29
CA VAL A 63 4.36 2.71 3.12
C VAL A 63 4.07 1.50 2.24
N VAL A 64 4.15 0.32 2.82
CA VAL A 64 3.69 -0.90 2.18
C VAL A 64 2.37 -1.29 2.83
N VAL A 65 1.35 -1.52 2.02
CA VAL A 65 0.06 -2.01 2.49
C VAL A 65 -0.12 -3.41 1.91
N ILE A 66 -0.25 -4.39 2.78
CA ILE A 66 -0.39 -5.79 2.40
C ILE A 66 -1.81 -6.23 2.69
N ASP A 67 -2.50 -6.65 1.65
CA ASP A 67 -3.77 -7.36 1.81
C ASP A 67 -3.47 -8.84 1.92
N GLU A 68 -3.49 -9.36 3.13
CA GLU A 68 -3.13 -10.75 3.38
C GLU A 68 -4.12 -11.74 2.80
N ASP A 69 -5.37 -11.34 2.61
CA ASP A 69 -6.39 -12.22 2.04
C ASP A 69 -6.14 -12.50 0.56
N SER A 70 -5.69 -11.52 -0.18
CA SER A 70 -5.37 -11.69 -1.60
C SER A 70 -3.89 -11.95 -1.87
N GLY A 71 -3.03 -11.56 -0.94
CA GLY A 71 -1.58 -11.58 -1.13
C GLY A 71 -1.06 -10.39 -1.92
N VAL A 72 -1.89 -9.45 -2.28
CA VAL A 72 -1.46 -8.25 -3.03
C VAL A 72 -0.84 -7.26 -2.06
N SER A 73 0.36 -6.84 -2.35
CA SER A 73 1.06 -5.83 -1.59
C SER A 73 1.26 -4.58 -2.42
N LEU A 74 0.97 -3.43 -1.84
CA LEU A 74 0.99 -2.15 -2.51
C LEU A 74 2.07 -1.28 -1.86
N ALA A 75 3.03 -0.81 -2.65
CA ALA A 75 3.97 0.20 -2.21
C ALA A 75 3.38 1.57 -2.55
N VAL A 76 3.11 2.38 -1.54
CA VAL A 76 2.31 3.60 -1.68
C VAL A 76 3.08 4.79 -1.16
N ASN A 77 3.11 5.85 -1.96
CA ASN A 77 3.60 7.16 -1.52
C ASN A 77 2.41 8.00 -1.06
N ILE A 78 2.52 8.59 0.11
CA ILE A 78 1.45 9.34 0.75
C ILE A 78 1.57 10.81 0.38
N GLY A 79 0.62 11.32 -0.38
CA GLY A 79 0.51 12.74 -0.70
C GLY A 79 -0.58 13.41 0.11
N LEU A 80 -0.74 14.72 -0.09
CA LEU A 80 -1.72 15.50 0.64
C LEU A 80 -3.15 15.09 0.35
N ASP A 81 -3.46 14.88 -0.93
CA ASP A 81 -4.80 14.51 -1.38
C ASP A 81 -4.78 13.35 -2.37
N CYS A 82 -3.61 12.73 -2.54
CA CYS A 82 -3.42 11.62 -3.46
C CYS A 82 -2.46 10.60 -2.86
N PHE A 83 -2.88 9.34 -2.82
CA PHE A 83 -2.00 8.23 -2.50
C PHE A 83 -1.58 7.60 -3.82
N TYR A 84 -0.29 7.56 -4.09
CA TYR A 84 0.23 7.02 -5.33
C TYR A 84 0.77 5.62 -5.12
N VAL A 85 0.16 4.63 -5.78
CA VAL A 85 0.65 3.25 -5.76
C VAL A 85 1.81 3.14 -6.72
N LYS A 86 3.01 2.94 -6.20
CA LYS A 86 4.25 2.92 -6.98
C LYS A 86 4.48 1.57 -7.64
N THR A 87 4.17 0.50 -6.93
CA THR A 87 4.32 -0.86 -7.44
C THR A 87 3.44 -1.83 -6.67
N VAL A 88 3.24 -3.01 -7.26
CA VAL A 88 2.55 -4.12 -6.62
C VAL A 88 3.47 -5.34 -6.61
N PHE A 89 3.34 -6.17 -5.59
CA PHE A 89 4.08 -7.42 -5.50
C PHE A 89 3.29 -8.43 -4.69
N ASN A 90 3.71 -9.70 -4.80
CA ASN A 90 3.04 -10.78 -4.11
C ASN A 90 3.69 -11.00 -2.74
N ALA A 91 2.90 -10.88 -1.69
CA ALA A 91 3.39 -11.02 -0.32
C ALA A 91 3.90 -12.42 0.01
N TYR A 92 3.45 -13.41 -0.74
CA TYR A 92 3.81 -14.80 -0.50
C TYR A 92 5.03 -15.28 -1.31
N GLU A 93 5.50 -14.46 -2.24
CA GLU A 93 6.62 -14.81 -3.09
C GLU A 93 7.87 -14.04 -2.71
N GLY A 94 8.74 -14.69 -1.96
CA GLY A 94 10.07 -14.19 -1.72
C GLY A 94 10.18 -13.08 -0.70
N ASN A 95 11.34 -12.46 -0.70
CA ASN A 95 11.66 -11.41 0.25
C ASN A 95 11.04 -10.10 -0.14
N LEU A 96 10.31 -9.52 0.77
CA LEU A 96 9.86 -8.16 0.64
C LEU A 96 11.07 -7.25 0.81
N LEU A 97 11.62 -6.81 -0.30
CA LEU A 97 12.63 -5.76 -0.27
C LEU A 97 11.91 -4.44 -0.09
N ILE A 98 11.80 -4.03 1.13
CA ILE A 98 11.06 -2.83 1.48
C ILE A 98 11.91 -1.59 1.19
N GLY A 99 13.20 -1.75 0.99
CA GLY A 99 14.10 -0.65 0.72
C GLY A 99 14.16 0.31 1.90
N ASP A 100 13.84 1.57 1.62
CA ASP A 100 13.82 2.61 2.65
C ASP A 100 12.46 2.73 3.36
N MET A 101 11.51 1.88 3.04
CA MET A 101 10.20 1.94 3.67
C MET A 101 10.29 1.53 5.13
N GLN A 102 9.67 2.34 5.97
CA GLN A 102 9.74 2.15 7.42
C GLN A 102 8.48 1.53 7.99
N THR A 103 7.38 1.59 7.28
CA THR A 103 6.08 1.18 7.80
C THR A 103 5.43 0.18 6.86
N VAL A 104 5.00 -0.93 7.42
CA VAL A 104 4.24 -1.96 6.71
C VAL A 104 2.92 -2.17 7.45
N LEU A 105 1.84 -2.00 6.73
CA LEU A 105 0.49 -2.28 7.22
C LEU A 105 0.06 -3.64 6.66
N ARG A 106 -0.23 -4.58 7.56
CA ARG A 106 -0.76 -5.88 7.19
C ARG A 106 -2.22 -5.95 7.57
N TYR A 107 -3.05 -6.16 6.60
CA TYR A 107 -4.48 -6.24 6.82
C TYR A 107 -5.02 -7.60 6.42
N ALA A 108 -5.74 -8.25 7.34
CA ALA A 108 -6.50 -9.44 7.07
C ALA A 108 -7.90 -9.24 7.66
N ARG A 109 -8.90 -9.71 6.94
CA ARG A 109 -10.29 -9.49 7.30
C ARG A 109 -10.62 -10.02 8.70
N GLU A 110 -10.07 -11.17 9.06
CA GLU A 110 -10.35 -11.82 10.35
C GLU A 110 -9.50 -11.29 11.50
N ILE A 111 -8.28 -10.88 11.20
CA ILE A 111 -7.30 -10.50 12.23
C ILE A 111 -7.30 -8.99 12.45
N GLY A 112 -7.61 -8.23 11.41
CA GLY A 112 -7.56 -6.78 11.44
C GLY A 112 -6.23 -6.23 10.97
N LEU A 113 -5.92 -5.02 11.38
CA LEU A 113 -4.71 -4.32 10.95
C LEU A 113 -3.58 -4.54 11.95
N ARG A 114 -2.41 -4.90 11.42
CA ARG A 114 -1.16 -4.98 12.17
C ARG A 114 -0.15 -4.07 11.51
N ILE A 115 0.60 -3.35 12.31
CA ILE A 115 1.54 -2.35 11.83
C ILE A 115 2.93 -2.73 12.26
N GLU A 116 3.84 -2.80 11.29
CA GLU A 116 5.25 -3.06 11.55
C GLU A 116 6.04 -1.82 11.12
N GLN A 117 6.94 -1.39 11.99
CA GLN A 117 7.82 -0.27 11.69
C GLN A 117 9.26 -0.75 11.71
N PHE A 118 10.00 -0.36 10.71
CA PHE A 118 11.39 -0.75 10.54
C PHE A 118 12.28 0.48 10.67
N GLN A 119 13.40 0.32 11.36
CA GLN A 119 14.40 1.38 11.42
C GLN A 119 15.20 1.40 10.13
N ARG A 120 15.56 2.60 9.70
CA ARG A 120 16.45 2.73 8.57
C ARG A 120 17.84 2.27 8.96
N ARG A 121 18.42 1.38 8.18
CA ARG A 121 19.80 0.93 8.38
C ARG A 121 20.80 2.08 8.38
N ARG A 122 20.54 3.08 7.57
CA ARG A 122 21.42 4.21 7.45
C ARG A 122 21.58 4.96 8.75
N SER A 123 20.56 4.99 9.59
CA SER A 123 20.66 5.61 10.91
C SER A 123 21.68 4.93 11.78
N GLU A 124 21.81 3.63 11.65
CA GLU A 124 22.77 2.83 12.40
C GLU A 124 24.21 3.12 11.99
N VAL A 125 24.41 3.40 10.69
CA VAL A 125 25.72 3.66 10.15
C VAL A 125 26.30 4.97 10.68
N TYR A 126 25.44 5.93 10.95
CA TYR A 126 25.86 7.26 11.39
C TYR A 126 25.72 7.49 12.88
N ALA A 127 25.34 6.48 13.59
CA ALA A 127 25.19 6.56 15.02
C ALA A 127 26.54 6.69 15.74
#